data_ca76f2fe819f29088d477d8f58f1f377
#
_entry.id   ca76f2fe819f29088d477d8f58f1f377
#
_cell.length_a   1.000
_cell.length_b   1.000
_cell.length_c   1.000
_cell.angle_alpha   90.00
_cell.angle_beta   90.00
_cell.angle_gamma   90.00
#
_symmetry.space_group_name_H-M   'P 1'
#
loop_
_entity.id
_entity.type
_entity.pdbx_description
1 polymer ?
#
loop_
_entity_poly.entity_id
_entity_poly.type
_entity_poly.pdbx_seq_one_letter_code
_entity_poly.pdbx_strand_id
1 'polypeptide(L)'
;FPEDAGSYDGPDNYRNRKSPLNRFISYHILPVQLAYNNLTVQQDELKSNMTGWDFIDIEEFYETMMPHSIMRLSNPKTGGIYINRKGTPKNGGVSHTGVRVWTPNESASTQDALNGWYHYVDEPVVYSKVVREEVLNTRMRIMCQSLSPDFINSGARGRFYKSSADAYTYGFLDGYCKNIHLSDASQMWVRYRNHTFSCFLGEEISILGQYDVTVKLPPVPTDGTYEIRMDYCSMASSTADRGIVQVYLREGEYGADEP
;
A
#
# COMPACT_ATOMS: atom_id res chain seq x y z
N PHE A 1 -22.80 5.67 1.78
CA PHE A 1 -22.28 4.75 0.78
C PHE A 1 -22.69 5.19 -0.60
N PRO A 2 -21.92 4.78 -1.63
CA PRO A 2 -22.05 5.41 -2.93
C PRO A 2 -23.48 5.37 -3.44
N GLU A 3 -23.85 6.41 -4.14
CA GLU A 3 -25.16 6.58 -4.76
C GLU A 3 -25.54 5.45 -5.73
N ASP A 4 -24.53 4.67 -6.15
CA ASP A 4 -24.68 3.49 -7.01
C ASP A 4 -24.96 2.18 -6.25
N ALA A 5 -24.94 2.22 -4.92
CA ALA A 5 -25.38 1.09 -4.11
C ALA A 5 -26.90 0.97 -4.18
N GLY A 6 -27.38 0.06 -5.01
CA GLY A 6 -28.80 -0.20 -5.13
C GLY A 6 -29.44 -0.60 -3.78
N SER A 7 -30.75 -0.40 -3.67
CA SER A 7 -31.52 -0.92 -2.55
C SER A 7 -31.71 -2.42 -2.71
N TYR A 8 -31.19 -3.20 -1.77
CA TYR A 8 -31.32 -4.64 -1.74
C TYR A 8 -31.90 -5.06 -0.39
N ASP A 9 -33.18 -5.28 -0.35
CA ASP A 9 -33.95 -5.54 0.88
C ASP A 9 -34.19 -7.06 1.14
N GLY A 10 -33.31 -7.90 0.70
CA GLY A 10 -33.43 -9.34 0.91
C GLY A 10 -32.69 -9.88 2.13
N PRO A 11 -33.04 -11.06 2.64
CA PRO A 11 -32.37 -11.72 3.78
C PRO A 11 -30.88 -11.99 3.51
N ASP A 12 -30.46 -12.10 2.26
CA ASP A 12 -29.08 -12.29 1.82
C ASP A 12 -28.39 -11.00 1.36
N ASN A 13 -28.86 -9.85 1.78
CA ASN A 13 -28.33 -8.54 1.43
C ASN A 13 -26.79 -8.47 1.60
N TYR A 14 -26.26 -9.00 2.69
CA TYR A 14 -24.81 -8.99 2.96
C TYR A 14 -23.99 -9.80 1.94
N ARG A 15 -24.57 -10.74 1.22
CA ARG A 15 -23.88 -11.55 0.18
C ARG A 15 -23.81 -10.84 -1.17
N ASN A 16 -24.72 -9.92 -1.41
CA ASN A 16 -24.73 -9.18 -2.67
C ASN A 16 -23.67 -8.08 -2.66
N ARG A 17 -22.67 -8.20 -3.53
CA ARG A 17 -21.56 -7.25 -3.64
C ARG A 17 -21.97 -5.80 -3.97
N LYS A 18 -23.17 -5.61 -4.50
CA LYS A 18 -23.73 -4.28 -4.80
C LYS A 18 -24.53 -3.71 -3.64
N SER A 19 -24.83 -4.50 -2.62
CA SER A 19 -25.60 -4.00 -1.47
C SER A 19 -24.77 -3.04 -0.61
N PRO A 20 -25.39 -2.02 -0.03
CA PRO A 20 -24.70 -1.10 0.88
C PRO A 20 -24.03 -1.81 2.06
N LEU A 21 -24.68 -2.84 2.60
CA LEU A 21 -24.14 -3.60 3.74
C LEU A 21 -22.89 -4.39 3.36
N ASN A 22 -22.90 -5.08 2.20
CA ASN A 22 -21.73 -5.81 1.73
C ASN A 22 -20.57 -4.85 1.46
N ARG A 23 -20.85 -3.73 0.80
CA ARG A 23 -19.83 -2.69 0.53
C ARG A 23 -19.26 -2.11 1.81
N PHE A 24 -20.10 -1.83 2.80
CA PHE A 24 -19.67 -1.35 4.10
C PHE A 24 -18.72 -2.33 4.77
N ILE A 25 -19.11 -3.60 4.89
CA ILE A 25 -18.30 -4.65 5.52
C ILE A 25 -17.01 -4.85 4.72
N SER A 26 -17.09 -4.96 3.40
CA SER A 26 -15.93 -5.21 2.53
C SER A 26 -14.90 -4.07 2.57
N TYR A 27 -15.32 -2.83 2.78
CA TYR A 27 -14.41 -1.71 2.94
C TYR A 27 -13.58 -1.81 4.23
N HIS A 28 -14.09 -2.46 5.27
CA HIS A 28 -13.35 -2.66 6.53
C HIS A 28 -12.38 -3.84 6.49
N ILE A 29 -12.28 -4.55 5.39
CA ILE A 29 -11.42 -5.73 5.26
C ILE A 29 -10.29 -5.45 4.27
N LEU A 30 -9.06 -5.61 4.72
CA LEU A 30 -7.86 -5.58 3.87
C LEU A 30 -7.43 -7.01 3.57
N PRO A 31 -7.10 -7.36 2.32
CA PRO A 31 -6.63 -8.70 1.94
C PRO A 31 -5.16 -8.93 2.30
N VAL A 32 -4.69 -8.35 3.40
CA VAL A 32 -3.33 -8.41 3.90
C VAL A 32 -3.32 -8.61 5.41
N GLN A 33 -2.28 -9.25 5.92
CA GLN A 33 -2.08 -9.46 7.35
C GLN A 33 -1.22 -8.32 7.94
N LEU A 34 -1.84 -7.43 8.66
CA LEU A 34 -1.18 -6.25 9.22
C LEU A 34 -1.42 -6.16 10.73
N ALA A 35 -0.39 -6.46 11.52
CA ALA A 35 -0.37 -6.05 12.92
C ALA A 35 -0.34 -4.52 13.02
N TYR A 36 -0.70 -3.96 14.17
CA TYR A 36 -0.74 -2.51 14.38
C TYR A 36 0.55 -1.80 13.92
N ASN A 37 1.70 -2.35 14.29
CA ASN A 37 3.00 -1.76 13.93
C ASN A 37 3.34 -1.85 12.43
N ASN A 38 2.63 -2.67 11.69
CA ASN A 38 2.84 -2.87 10.26
C ASN A 38 1.78 -2.18 9.40
N LEU A 39 0.81 -1.52 10.03
CA LEU A 39 -0.21 -0.73 9.29
C LEU A 39 0.41 0.41 8.49
N THR A 40 1.45 1.02 9.04
CA THR A 40 2.30 2.00 8.37
C THR A 40 3.74 1.78 8.79
N VAL A 41 4.69 2.34 8.05
CA VAL A 41 6.05 2.52 8.56
C VAL A 41 6.01 3.44 9.77
N GLN A 42 6.78 3.14 10.80
CA GLN A 42 6.80 3.94 12.02
C GLN A 42 7.67 5.18 11.86
N GLN A 43 7.25 6.31 12.45
CA GLN A 43 7.95 7.59 12.34
C GLN A 43 9.38 7.54 12.88
N ASP A 44 9.60 6.79 13.96
CA ASP A 44 10.90 6.69 14.60
C ASP A 44 11.89 5.78 13.85
N GLU A 45 11.38 4.94 13.01
CA GLU A 45 12.17 4.04 12.17
C GLU A 45 12.79 4.76 10.96
N LEU A 46 12.19 5.85 10.52
CA LEU A 46 12.70 6.70 9.44
C LEU A 46 13.79 7.68 9.89
N LYS A 47 14.11 7.73 11.18
CA LYS A 47 14.95 8.80 11.78
C LYS A 47 16.36 8.88 11.25
N SER A 48 16.91 7.83 10.72
CA SER A 48 18.36 7.87 10.61
C SER A 48 18.89 8.53 9.36
N ASN A 49 18.18 8.54 8.25
CA ASN A 49 18.85 8.88 6.98
C ASN A 49 18.04 9.50 5.86
N MET A 50 16.83 9.81 6.08
CA MET A 50 16.02 10.54 5.10
C MET A 50 16.11 12.05 5.34
N THR A 51 17.33 12.56 5.49
CA THR A 51 17.59 14.01 5.54
C THR A 51 17.11 14.64 4.24
N GLY A 52 16.12 15.50 4.34
CA GLY A 52 15.47 16.15 3.20
C GLY A 52 14.05 15.67 2.90
N TRP A 53 13.60 14.58 3.49
CA TRP A 53 12.20 14.15 3.39
C TRP A 53 11.46 14.55 4.67
N ASP A 54 10.95 15.75 4.65
CA ASP A 54 10.17 16.27 5.79
C ASP A 54 8.73 15.75 5.66
N PHE A 55 8.53 14.48 5.98
CA PHE A 55 7.19 13.92 6.00
C PHE A 55 6.42 14.48 7.18
N ILE A 56 5.37 15.20 6.88
CA ILE A 56 4.38 15.59 7.88
C ILE A 56 3.61 14.36 8.32
N ASP A 57 3.20 13.55 7.37
CA ASP A 57 2.49 12.27 7.58
C ASP A 57 3.16 11.17 6.75
N ILE A 58 3.35 10.00 7.34
CA ILE A 58 3.62 8.79 6.60
C ILE A 58 2.28 8.25 6.12
N GLU A 59 2.21 7.91 4.85
CA GLU A 59 0.98 7.48 4.19
C GLU A 59 1.16 6.15 3.51
N GLU A 60 0.18 5.27 3.70
CA GLU A 60 0.08 3.98 3.03
C GLU A 60 -1.31 3.83 2.41
N PHE A 61 -1.37 3.14 1.29
CA PHE A 61 -2.60 2.92 0.56
C PHE A 61 -2.80 1.43 0.32
N TYR A 62 -3.93 0.91 0.77
CA TYR A 62 -4.27 -0.50 0.65
C TYR A 62 -5.55 -0.69 -0.13
N GLU A 63 -5.53 -1.62 -1.08
CA GLU A 63 -6.75 -2.11 -1.71
C GLU A 63 -7.60 -2.82 -0.64
N THR A 64 -8.91 -2.57 -0.63
CA THR A 64 -9.82 -3.24 0.29
C THR A 64 -10.56 -4.39 -0.39
N MET A 65 -11.31 -5.18 0.37
CA MET A 65 -12.19 -6.21 -0.22
C MET A 65 -13.41 -5.63 -0.94
N MET A 66 -13.71 -4.34 -0.76
CA MET A 66 -14.70 -3.65 -1.58
C MET A 66 -14.10 -3.39 -2.96
N PRO A 67 -14.71 -3.86 -4.05
CA PRO A 67 -14.17 -3.68 -5.40
C PRO A 67 -13.87 -2.21 -5.73
N HIS A 68 -12.75 -1.97 -6.38
CA HIS A 68 -12.31 -0.65 -6.86
C HIS A 68 -12.16 0.40 -5.73
N SER A 69 -11.79 -0.03 -4.54
CA SER A 69 -11.59 0.89 -3.43
C SER A 69 -10.25 0.74 -2.75
N ILE A 70 -9.75 1.86 -2.27
CA ILE A 70 -8.53 1.97 -1.48
C ILE A 70 -8.84 2.60 -0.13
N MET A 71 -8.08 2.17 0.86
CA MET A 71 -8.04 2.76 2.19
C MET A 71 -6.69 3.46 2.38
N ARG A 72 -6.73 4.70 2.83
CA ARG A 72 -5.54 5.46 3.20
C ARG A 72 -5.29 5.30 4.68
N LEU A 73 -4.09 4.89 5.05
CA LEU A 73 -3.59 4.91 6.42
C LEU A 73 -2.55 6.02 6.56
N SER A 74 -2.59 6.74 7.65
CA SER A 74 -1.66 7.84 7.94
C SER A 74 -1.08 7.71 9.33
N ASN A 75 0.22 7.95 9.44
CA ASN A 75 0.93 8.03 10.71
C ASN A 75 1.57 9.41 10.82
N PRO A 76 0.88 10.40 11.42
CA PRO A 76 1.39 11.75 11.57
C PRO A 76 2.52 11.83 12.60
N LYS A 77 3.37 12.86 12.50
CA LYS A 77 4.42 13.15 13.49
C LYS A 77 3.90 13.29 14.92
N THR A 78 2.64 13.64 15.07
CA THR A 78 1.97 13.75 16.39
C THR A 78 1.67 12.40 17.01
N GLY A 79 1.87 11.32 16.25
CA GLY A 79 1.63 9.94 16.68
C GLY A 79 0.22 9.44 16.42
N GLY A 80 0.08 8.12 16.48
CA GLY A 80 -1.16 7.40 16.22
C GLY A 80 -1.37 7.08 14.74
N ILE A 81 -2.19 6.08 14.48
CA ILE A 81 -2.56 5.68 13.12
C ILE A 81 -4.01 6.07 12.86
N TYR A 82 -4.25 6.64 11.68
CA TYR A 82 -5.55 7.14 11.28
C TYR A 82 -5.94 6.60 9.90
N ILE A 83 -7.19 6.23 9.76
CA ILE A 83 -7.80 5.81 8.50
C ILE A 83 -8.42 7.03 7.82
N ASN A 84 -8.15 7.21 6.52
CA ASN A 84 -8.70 8.29 5.70
C ASN A 84 -8.43 9.70 6.25
N ARG A 85 -7.30 9.89 6.94
CA ARG A 85 -6.86 11.21 7.36
C ARG A 85 -6.15 11.92 6.21
N LYS A 86 -6.37 13.23 6.08
CA LYS A 86 -5.63 14.08 5.15
C LYS A 86 -5.02 15.28 5.87
N GLY A 87 -3.71 15.29 5.97
CA GLY A 87 -2.94 16.43 6.43
C GLY A 87 -2.80 17.50 5.34
N THR A 88 -2.47 18.73 5.73
CA THR A 88 -2.11 19.81 4.81
C THR A 88 -0.60 19.97 4.77
N PRO A 89 0.04 19.93 3.58
CA PRO A 89 1.50 19.86 3.47
C PRO A 89 2.27 21.08 4.03
N LYS A 90 1.64 22.23 4.10
CA LYS A 90 2.37 23.49 4.39
C LYS A 90 2.34 23.95 5.83
N ASN A 91 1.36 23.59 6.65
CA ASN A 91 1.17 24.19 7.97
C ASN A 91 0.91 23.18 9.09
N GLY A 92 1.07 21.88 8.86
CA GLY A 92 0.72 20.86 9.84
C GLY A 92 -0.79 20.79 10.16
N GLY A 93 -1.61 21.50 9.40
CA GLY A 93 -3.05 21.47 9.55
C GLY A 93 -3.64 20.14 9.05
N VAL A 94 -4.88 19.88 9.39
CA VAL A 94 -5.62 18.69 8.97
C VAL A 94 -6.87 19.13 8.24
N SER A 95 -7.01 18.72 6.97
CA SER A 95 -8.22 18.99 6.19
C SER A 95 -9.31 17.94 6.44
N HIS A 96 -8.90 16.72 6.82
CA HIS A 96 -9.80 15.64 7.19
C HIS A 96 -9.16 14.82 8.33
N THR A 97 -9.82 14.74 9.47
CA THR A 97 -9.25 14.12 10.68
C THR A 97 -9.03 12.61 10.54
N GLY A 98 -9.89 11.95 9.75
CA GLY A 98 -9.89 10.50 9.65
C GLY A 98 -10.38 9.81 10.93
N VAL A 99 -10.38 8.50 10.93
CA VAL A 99 -10.79 7.64 12.04
C VAL A 99 -9.53 7.07 12.70
N ARG A 100 -9.38 7.28 14.00
CA ARG A 100 -8.21 6.78 14.75
C ARG A 100 -8.29 5.28 14.96
N VAL A 101 -7.17 4.62 14.79
CA VAL A 101 -6.97 3.21 15.14
C VAL A 101 -6.41 3.12 16.56
N TRP A 102 -7.01 2.29 17.40
CA TRP A 102 -6.54 2.10 18.77
C TRP A 102 -5.19 1.41 18.81
N THR A 103 -4.34 1.84 19.72
CA THR A 103 -3.11 1.12 19.99
C THR A 103 -3.41 -0.22 20.69
N PRO A 104 -2.53 -1.21 20.60
CA PRO A 104 -2.72 -2.49 21.27
C PRO A 104 -2.93 -2.37 22.79
N ASN A 105 -2.35 -1.35 23.41
CA ASN A 105 -2.47 -1.12 24.85
C ASN A 105 -3.82 -0.52 25.28
N GLU A 106 -4.57 0.05 24.34
CA GLU A 106 -5.92 0.59 24.63
C GLU A 106 -6.99 -0.49 24.56
N SER A 107 -6.67 -1.64 24.01
CA SER A 107 -7.57 -2.80 23.91
C SER A 107 -7.30 -3.78 25.06
N ALA A 108 -8.37 -4.25 25.69
CA ALA A 108 -8.27 -5.29 26.73
C ALA A 108 -8.03 -6.69 26.18
N SER A 109 -8.04 -6.88 24.86
CA SER A 109 -7.84 -8.16 24.20
C SER A 109 -6.70 -8.10 23.18
N THR A 110 -6.05 -9.23 22.95
CA THR A 110 -5.12 -9.40 21.84
C THR A 110 -5.86 -9.12 20.54
N GLN A 111 -5.20 -8.39 19.64
CA GLN A 111 -5.77 -8.00 18.34
C GLN A 111 -5.46 -9.00 17.23
N ASP A 112 -4.97 -10.18 17.58
CA ASP A 112 -4.72 -11.28 16.66
C ASP A 112 -5.95 -12.17 16.50
N ALA A 113 -6.15 -12.64 15.29
CA ALA A 113 -7.13 -13.64 14.92
C ALA A 113 -6.42 -14.84 14.32
N LEU A 114 -7.12 -15.97 14.18
CA LEU A 114 -6.55 -17.21 13.65
C LEU A 114 -5.83 -17.02 12.29
N ASN A 115 -6.34 -16.15 11.45
CA ASN A 115 -5.87 -15.93 10.09
C ASN A 115 -5.56 -14.46 9.75
N GLY A 116 -5.38 -13.61 10.75
CA GLY A 116 -5.10 -12.20 10.53
C GLY A 116 -5.15 -11.36 11.79
N TRP A 117 -5.38 -10.08 11.60
CA TRP A 117 -5.43 -9.08 12.65
C TRP A 117 -6.74 -8.30 12.56
N TYR A 118 -7.26 -7.85 13.69
CA TYR A 118 -8.36 -6.90 13.74
C TYR A 118 -7.97 -5.70 14.61
N HIS A 119 -8.49 -4.54 14.27
CA HIS A 119 -8.17 -3.28 14.93
C HIS A 119 -9.44 -2.60 15.40
N TYR A 120 -9.41 -2.11 16.62
CA TYR A 120 -10.45 -1.23 17.10
C TYR A 120 -10.24 0.19 16.56
N VAL A 121 -11.34 0.85 16.28
CA VAL A 121 -11.37 2.22 15.75
C VAL A 121 -12.37 3.05 16.52
N ASP A 122 -12.18 4.37 16.56
CA ASP A 122 -13.05 5.27 17.33
C ASP A 122 -14.48 5.31 16.77
N GLU A 123 -14.64 5.12 15.46
CA GLU A 123 -15.93 5.18 14.78
C GLU A 123 -15.91 4.36 13.48
N PRO A 124 -17.08 4.03 12.90
CA PRO A 124 -17.14 3.28 11.65
C PRO A 124 -16.43 4.01 10.50
N VAL A 125 -15.66 3.28 9.71
CA VAL A 125 -14.96 3.84 8.54
C VAL A 125 -15.91 3.89 7.35
N VAL A 126 -16.08 5.06 6.77
CA VAL A 126 -17.00 5.29 5.66
C VAL A 126 -16.26 5.61 4.37
N TYR A 127 -16.63 4.94 3.28
CA TYR A 127 -16.19 5.26 1.93
C TYR A 127 -17.17 6.21 1.26
N SER A 128 -17.15 7.46 1.70
CA SER A 128 -18.06 8.51 1.22
C SER A 128 -17.50 9.21 -0.03
N LYS A 129 -18.35 10.03 -0.65
CA LYS A 129 -17.93 10.92 -1.73
C LYS A 129 -16.78 11.83 -1.31
N VAL A 130 -16.83 12.39 -0.11
CA VAL A 130 -15.74 13.21 0.47
C VAL A 130 -14.45 12.42 0.57
N VAL A 131 -14.49 11.17 1.01
CA VAL A 131 -13.30 10.32 1.06
C VAL A 131 -12.72 10.10 -0.33
N ARG A 132 -13.55 9.76 -1.31
CA ARG A 132 -13.09 9.51 -2.69
C ARG A 132 -12.52 10.77 -3.36
N GLU A 133 -13.27 11.86 -3.34
CA GLU A 133 -12.99 13.05 -4.14
C GLU A 133 -12.07 14.05 -3.45
N GLU A 134 -11.99 14.03 -2.13
CA GLU A 134 -11.15 14.97 -1.39
C GLU A 134 -9.98 14.28 -0.69
N VAL A 135 -10.22 13.23 0.10
CA VAL A 135 -9.16 12.58 0.88
C VAL A 135 -8.23 11.78 0.00
N LEU A 136 -8.78 10.95 -0.90
CA LEU A 136 -8.03 10.09 -1.80
C LEU A 136 -7.60 10.81 -3.09
N ASN A 137 -8.16 11.97 -3.40
CA ASN A 137 -7.72 12.81 -4.51
C ASN A 137 -6.43 13.56 -4.13
N THR A 138 -5.35 12.81 -4.10
CA THR A 138 -4.03 13.29 -3.71
C THR A 138 -2.96 12.48 -4.43
N ARG A 139 -1.72 12.97 -4.43
CA ARG A 139 -0.61 12.16 -4.89
C ARG A 139 -0.43 10.95 -3.99
N MET A 140 -0.68 9.76 -4.55
CA MET A 140 -0.41 8.51 -3.88
C MET A 140 1.03 8.08 -4.13
N ARG A 141 1.77 7.84 -3.07
CA ARG A 141 3.09 7.22 -3.13
C ARG A 141 2.97 5.80 -2.61
N ILE A 142 3.33 4.86 -3.44
CA ILE A 142 3.19 3.44 -3.13
C ILE A 142 4.56 2.82 -3.19
N MET A 143 4.94 2.15 -2.13
CA MET A 143 6.17 1.34 -2.14
C MET A 143 5.98 0.13 -3.04
N CYS A 144 7.04 -0.26 -3.73
CA CYS A 144 7.00 -1.45 -4.57
C CYS A 144 6.58 -2.69 -3.79
N GLN A 145 7.00 -2.82 -2.55
CA GLN A 145 6.62 -3.93 -1.66
C GLN A 145 5.16 -3.89 -1.21
N SER A 146 4.49 -2.76 -1.35
CA SER A 146 3.06 -2.64 -1.07
C SER A 146 2.18 -3.06 -2.26
N LEU A 147 2.78 -3.28 -3.43
CA LEU A 147 2.05 -3.71 -4.63
C LEU A 147 1.58 -5.16 -4.56
N SER A 148 2.28 -6.02 -3.82
CA SER A 148 1.85 -7.40 -3.61
C SER A 148 1.52 -7.67 -2.14
N PRO A 149 0.33 -8.21 -1.83
CA PRO A 149 0.00 -8.69 -0.49
C PRO A 149 1.01 -9.71 0.05
N ASP A 150 1.63 -10.49 -0.82
CA ASP A 150 2.54 -11.56 -0.44
C ASP A 150 3.84 -11.02 0.16
N PHE A 151 4.33 -9.87 -0.28
CA PHE A 151 5.47 -9.20 0.35
C PHE A 151 5.16 -8.73 1.78
N ILE A 152 3.94 -8.27 2.00
CA ILE A 152 3.49 -7.83 3.31
C ILE A 152 3.32 -9.05 4.23
N ASN A 153 2.59 -10.06 3.77
CA ASN A 153 2.27 -11.26 4.54
C ASN A 153 3.49 -12.12 4.88
N SER A 154 4.51 -12.13 4.02
CA SER A 154 5.77 -12.83 4.29
C SER A 154 6.72 -12.06 5.21
N GLY A 155 6.40 -10.83 5.56
CA GLY A 155 7.27 -9.94 6.33
C GLY A 155 8.51 -9.48 5.56
N ALA A 156 8.48 -9.56 4.22
CA ALA A 156 9.54 -9.01 3.38
C ALA A 156 9.53 -7.47 3.39
N ARG A 157 8.36 -6.88 3.67
CA ARG A 157 8.20 -5.44 3.87
C ARG A 157 8.47 -5.05 5.33
N GLY A 158 9.07 -3.86 5.51
CA GLY A 158 9.15 -3.23 6.84
C GLY A 158 10.19 -3.84 7.76
N ARG A 159 11.17 -4.54 7.23
CA ARG A 159 12.30 -4.98 8.05
C ARG A 159 13.33 -3.89 8.13
N PHE A 160 13.45 -3.34 9.32
CA PHE A 160 14.37 -2.26 9.60
C PHE A 160 15.80 -2.70 9.75
N TYR A 161 16.67 -1.87 9.24
CA TYR A 161 18.09 -1.97 9.35
C TYR A 161 18.60 -1.33 10.62
N LYS A 162 19.44 -2.05 11.30
CA LYS A 162 20.28 -1.49 12.36
C LYS A 162 21.71 -1.26 11.90
N SER A 163 22.16 -1.95 10.85
CA SER A 163 23.50 -1.80 10.31
C SER A 163 23.59 -2.26 8.84
N SER A 164 24.64 -1.86 8.11
CA SER A 164 24.90 -2.30 6.75
C SER A 164 25.12 -3.82 6.62
N ALA A 165 25.39 -4.51 7.72
CA ALA A 165 25.54 -5.97 7.77
C ALA A 165 24.17 -6.69 7.69
N ASP A 166 23.08 -5.99 7.95
CA ASP A 166 21.72 -6.54 7.98
C ASP A 166 20.98 -6.42 6.64
N ALA A 167 21.73 -6.27 5.53
CA ALA A 167 21.17 -6.15 4.19
C ALA A 167 20.45 -7.44 3.77
N TYR A 168 19.13 -7.41 3.87
CA TYR A 168 18.30 -8.52 3.39
C TYR A 168 18.05 -8.38 1.90
N THR A 169 18.24 -9.48 1.20
CA THR A 169 17.88 -9.62 -0.20
C THR A 169 17.07 -10.90 -0.33
N TYR A 170 15.85 -10.78 -0.78
CA TYR A 170 14.97 -11.92 -1.05
C TYR A 170 14.76 -12.04 -2.55
N GLY A 171 15.09 -13.19 -3.13
CA GLY A 171 14.75 -13.52 -4.49
C GLY A 171 13.37 -14.15 -4.56
N PHE A 172 12.61 -13.78 -5.55
CA PHE A 172 11.27 -14.31 -5.80
C PHE A 172 11.19 -14.90 -7.20
N LEU A 173 10.54 -16.04 -7.30
CA LEU A 173 10.19 -16.66 -8.56
C LEU A 173 8.81 -16.21 -9.01
N ASP A 174 8.53 -16.36 -10.29
CA ASP A 174 7.18 -16.17 -10.81
C ASP A 174 6.15 -17.03 -10.07
N GLY A 175 4.94 -16.52 -9.94
CA GLY A 175 3.86 -17.16 -9.21
C GLY A 175 3.89 -17.03 -7.69
N TYR A 176 4.98 -16.52 -7.10
CA TYR A 176 5.00 -16.25 -5.66
C TYR A 176 4.13 -15.04 -5.29
N CYS A 177 4.19 -13.99 -6.09
CA CYS A 177 3.45 -12.75 -5.86
C CYS A 177 2.21 -12.68 -6.74
N LYS A 178 1.02 -12.60 -6.16
CA LYS A 178 -0.26 -12.60 -6.90
C LYS A 178 -0.42 -11.43 -7.87
N ASN A 179 0.16 -10.28 -7.55
CA ASN A 179 0.01 -9.06 -8.33
C ASN A 179 1.23 -8.76 -9.22
N ILE A 180 2.15 -9.70 -9.33
CA ILE A 180 3.39 -9.55 -10.09
C ILE A 180 3.62 -10.83 -10.87
N HIS A 181 3.78 -10.69 -12.17
CA HIS A 181 4.15 -11.78 -13.08
C HIS A 181 5.54 -11.50 -13.67
N LEU A 182 6.36 -12.52 -13.70
CA LEU A 182 7.74 -12.48 -14.19
C LEU A 182 7.89 -13.46 -15.35
N SER A 183 8.54 -13.06 -16.44
CA SER A 183 8.98 -14.01 -17.46
C SER A 183 10.07 -14.94 -16.92
N ASP A 184 10.27 -16.09 -17.56
CA ASP A 184 11.29 -17.08 -17.18
C ASP A 184 12.72 -16.51 -17.20
N ALA A 185 12.96 -15.46 -17.99
CA ALA A 185 14.25 -14.79 -18.09
C ALA A 185 14.43 -13.66 -17.06
N SER A 186 13.42 -13.43 -16.21
CA SER A 186 13.41 -12.37 -15.20
C SER A 186 13.76 -12.93 -13.82
N GLN A 187 14.51 -12.14 -13.08
CA GLN A 187 14.77 -12.37 -11.66
C GLN A 187 14.36 -11.13 -10.89
N MET A 188 13.62 -11.30 -9.82
CA MET A 188 13.17 -10.21 -8.97
C MET A 188 13.72 -10.41 -7.55
N TRP A 189 14.20 -9.33 -6.99
CA TRP A 189 14.77 -9.28 -5.65
C TRP A 189 14.15 -8.11 -4.90
N VAL A 190 13.64 -8.36 -3.70
CA VAL A 190 13.33 -7.29 -2.75
C VAL A 190 14.57 -7.02 -1.92
N ARG A 191 14.94 -5.76 -1.86
CA ARG A 191 16.12 -5.31 -1.13
C ARG A 191 15.71 -4.17 -0.22
N TYR A 192 16.16 -4.24 0.99
CA TYR A 192 16.18 -3.09 1.87
C TYR A 192 17.59 -2.52 1.90
N ARG A 193 17.75 -1.26 1.56
CA ARG A 193 19.06 -0.60 1.63
C ARG A 193 19.02 0.56 2.59
N ASN A 194 19.87 0.43 3.59
CA ASN A 194 20.16 1.51 4.48
C ASN A 194 21.04 2.55 3.78
N HIS A 195 20.69 3.81 3.90
CA HIS A 195 21.55 5.00 3.75
C HIS A 195 22.05 5.44 2.39
N THR A 196 22.16 4.58 1.40
CA THR A 196 22.88 4.92 0.19
C THR A 196 21.99 5.43 -0.93
N PHE A 197 20.67 5.22 -0.81
CA PHE A 197 19.72 5.60 -1.84
C PHE A 197 18.52 6.33 -1.22
N SER A 198 18.14 7.42 -1.85
CA SER A 198 16.94 8.19 -1.51
C SER A 198 15.69 7.52 -2.07
N CYS A 199 15.46 6.24 -1.76
CA CYS A 199 14.22 5.58 -2.14
C CYS A 199 13.12 5.86 -1.11
N PHE A 200 11.90 5.93 -1.58
CA PHE A 200 10.74 6.15 -0.73
C PHE A 200 10.63 5.05 0.31
N LEU A 201 10.63 5.41 1.59
CA LEU A 201 10.59 4.50 2.74
C LEU A 201 11.72 3.45 2.81
N GLY A 202 12.79 3.60 2.05
CA GLY A 202 14.02 2.82 2.19
C GLY A 202 14.03 1.44 1.54
N GLU A 203 12.99 1.04 0.84
CA GLU A 203 12.89 -0.26 0.20
C GLU A 203 12.93 -0.15 -1.32
N GLU A 204 13.47 -1.19 -1.97
CA GLU A 204 13.57 -1.27 -3.42
C GLU A 204 13.28 -2.67 -3.95
N ILE A 205 12.77 -2.73 -5.18
CA ILE A 205 12.74 -3.96 -5.98
C ILE A 205 13.80 -3.86 -7.05
N SER A 206 14.66 -4.86 -7.14
CA SER A 206 15.62 -5.01 -8.22
C SER A 206 15.14 -6.07 -9.19
N ILE A 207 15.12 -5.76 -10.47
CA ILE A 207 14.74 -6.68 -11.53
C ILE A 207 15.96 -6.87 -12.43
N LEU A 208 16.33 -8.12 -12.68
CA LEU A 208 17.54 -8.52 -13.41
C LEU A 208 17.17 -9.47 -14.54
N GLY A 209 18.06 -9.54 -15.54
CA GLY A 209 17.93 -10.44 -16.68
C GLY A 209 17.38 -9.75 -17.93
N GLN A 210 16.83 -10.53 -18.84
CA GLN A 210 16.03 -10.03 -19.96
C GLN A 210 14.58 -9.88 -19.47
N TYR A 211 14.36 -8.86 -18.66
CA TYR A 211 13.17 -8.78 -17.84
C TYR A 211 11.93 -8.37 -18.63
N ASP A 212 10.88 -9.15 -18.40
CA ASP A 212 9.52 -8.80 -18.69
C ASP A 212 8.72 -8.99 -17.40
N VAL A 213 8.14 -7.91 -16.89
CA VAL A 213 7.49 -7.88 -15.59
C VAL A 213 6.18 -7.13 -15.71
N THR A 214 5.11 -7.81 -15.39
CA THR A 214 3.78 -7.20 -15.28
C THR A 214 3.42 -7.01 -13.81
N VAL A 215 2.96 -5.82 -13.47
CA VAL A 215 2.58 -5.46 -12.10
C VAL A 215 1.16 -4.89 -12.09
N LYS A 216 0.30 -5.47 -11.25
CA LYS A 216 -1.02 -4.89 -10.96
C LYS A 216 -0.84 -3.63 -10.11
N LEU A 217 -1.34 -2.51 -10.59
CA LEU A 217 -1.44 -1.29 -9.80
C LEU A 217 -2.72 -1.29 -8.95
N PRO A 218 -2.72 -0.61 -7.79
CA PRO A 218 -3.95 -0.44 -7.02
C PRO A 218 -4.99 0.37 -7.80
N PRO A 219 -6.29 0.18 -7.49
CA PRO A 219 -7.34 0.91 -8.16
C PRO A 219 -7.25 2.42 -7.89
N VAL A 220 -7.74 3.21 -8.83
CA VAL A 220 -7.89 4.65 -8.65
C VAL A 220 -9.21 4.97 -7.93
N PRO A 221 -9.26 5.99 -7.06
CA PRO A 221 -10.44 6.26 -6.24
C PRO A 221 -11.62 6.87 -7.01
N THR A 222 -11.35 7.55 -8.12
CA THR A 222 -12.37 8.24 -8.94
C THR A 222 -11.97 8.19 -10.41
N ASP A 223 -12.92 8.38 -11.30
CA ASP A 223 -12.62 8.62 -12.71
C ASP A 223 -11.84 9.92 -12.90
N GLY A 224 -10.92 9.93 -13.84
CA GLY A 224 -10.09 11.11 -14.09
C GLY A 224 -8.86 10.81 -14.92
N THR A 225 -8.03 11.83 -15.08
CA THR A 225 -6.71 11.69 -15.72
C THR A 225 -5.64 11.52 -14.64
N TYR A 226 -4.85 10.46 -14.76
CA TYR A 226 -3.80 10.12 -13.81
C TYR A 226 -2.43 10.16 -14.47
N GLU A 227 -1.45 10.67 -13.74
CA GLU A 227 -0.04 10.59 -14.12
C GLU A 227 0.63 9.54 -13.25
N ILE A 228 1.22 8.52 -13.88
CA ILE A 228 2.00 7.49 -13.18
C ILE A 228 3.47 7.90 -13.25
N ARG A 229 4.09 7.99 -12.07
CA ARG A 229 5.52 8.26 -11.93
C ARG A 229 6.18 7.06 -11.26
N MET A 230 7.20 6.54 -11.89
CA MET A 230 8.04 5.50 -11.34
C MET A 230 9.38 6.10 -10.94
N ASP A 231 9.75 5.94 -9.68
CA ASP A 231 11.09 6.25 -9.21
C ASP A 231 11.98 5.02 -9.45
N TYR A 232 13.05 5.20 -10.19
CA TYR A 232 13.98 4.12 -10.50
C TYR A 232 15.43 4.58 -10.35
N CYS A 233 16.27 3.67 -9.95
CA CYS A 233 17.70 3.88 -9.82
C CYS A 233 18.45 2.83 -10.61
N SER A 234 19.40 3.26 -11.43
CA SER A 234 20.38 2.36 -12.04
C SER A 234 21.55 2.19 -11.08
N MET A 235 21.71 0.99 -10.56
CA MET A 235 22.76 0.65 -9.60
C MET A 235 24.11 0.32 -10.24
N ALA A 236 24.18 0.43 -11.54
CA ALA A 236 25.37 0.00 -12.27
C ALA A 236 26.59 0.83 -11.90
N SER A 237 27.58 0.20 -11.35
CA SER A 237 28.95 0.75 -11.26
C SER A 237 29.65 0.77 -12.62
N SER A 238 29.13 0.04 -13.59
CA SER A 238 29.62 -0.02 -14.98
C SER A 238 28.50 0.29 -15.97
N THR A 239 28.87 0.80 -17.14
CA THR A 239 27.94 1.06 -18.26
C THR A 239 27.36 -0.24 -18.86
N ALA A 240 27.98 -1.38 -18.57
CA ALA A 240 27.55 -2.68 -19.08
C ALA A 240 26.27 -3.22 -18.42
N ASP A 241 25.95 -2.72 -17.23
CA ASP A 241 24.79 -3.20 -16.46
C ASP A 241 23.52 -2.35 -16.66
N ARG A 242 23.57 -1.41 -17.61
CA ARG A 242 22.41 -0.54 -17.91
C ARG A 242 21.57 -1.15 -19.00
N GLY A 243 20.31 -1.41 -18.68
CA GLY A 243 19.32 -1.87 -19.64
C GLY A 243 18.45 -0.72 -20.18
N ILE A 244 17.84 -0.96 -21.34
CA ILE A 244 16.75 -0.12 -21.86
C ILE A 244 15.45 -0.72 -21.34
N VAL A 245 14.59 0.11 -20.76
CA VAL A 245 13.28 -0.29 -20.26
C VAL A 245 12.21 0.35 -21.14
N GLN A 246 11.26 -0.45 -21.58
CA GLN A 246 10.01 0.03 -22.14
C GLN A 246 8.92 -0.19 -21.10
N VAL A 247 8.10 0.82 -20.86
CA VAL A 247 7.01 0.75 -19.89
C VAL A 247 5.70 0.87 -20.64
N TYR A 248 4.81 -0.07 -20.41
CA TYR A 248 3.48 -0.10 -20.99
C TYR A 248 2.46 0.02 -19.85
N LEU A 249 1.39 0.74 -20.10
CA LEU A 249 0.21 0.78 -19.24
C LEU A 249 -0.95 0.15 -19.98
N ARG A 250 -1.59 -0.81 -19.33
CA ARG A 250 -2.81 -1.45 -19.81
C ARG A 250 -3.93 -1.20 -18.83
N GLU A 251 -5.08 -0.82 -19.37
CA GLU A 251 -6.32 -0.80 -18.62
C GLU A 251 -7.01 -2.17 -18.74
N GLY A 252 -7.58 -2.65 -17.66
CA GLY A 252 -8.29 -3.92 -17.62
C GLY A 252 -8.04 -4.72 -16.35
N GLU A 253 -8.59 -5.93 -16.30
CA GLU A 253 -8.35 -6.86 -15.19
C GLU A 253 -6.97 -7.50 -15.33
N TYR A 254 -6.22 -7.53 -14.21
CA TYR A 254 -4.97 -8.24 -14.13
C TYR A 254 -5.19 -9.74 -14.32
N GLY A 255 -4.41 -10.35 -15.21
CA GLY A 255 -4.53 -11.78 -15.53
C GLY A 255 -5.60 -12.11 -16.57
N ALA A 256 -6.27 -11.13 -17.17
CA ALA A 256 -7.00 -11.33 -18.41
C ALA A 256 -5.99 -11.59 -19.55
N ASP A 257 -6.26 -12.59 -20.37
CA ASP A 257 -5.35 -13.09 -21.40
C ASP A 257 -4.63 -11.97 -22.15
N GLU A 258 -3.32 -12.11 -22.24
CA GLU A 258 -2.51 -11.22 -23.10
C GLU A 258 -2.94 -11.46 -24.56
N PRO A 259 -3.00 -10.40 -25.39
CA PRO A 259 -3.32 -10.52 -26.79
C PRO A 259 -2.24 -11.28 -27.60
#